data_f7f1ee94087ce33e4b2f68037aad9696
#
_entry.id   f7f1ee94087ce33e4b2f68037aad9696
#
_cell.length_a   1.000
_cell.length_b   1.000
_cell.length_c   1.000
_cell.angle_alpha   90.00
_cell.angle_beta   90.00
_cell.angle_gamma   90.00
#
_symmetry.space_group_name_H-M   'P 1'
#
loop_
_entity.id
_entity.type
_entity.pdbx_description
1 polymer ?
#
loop_
_entity_poly.entity_id
_entity_poly.type
_entity_poly.pdbx_seq_one_letter_code
_entity_poly.pdbx_strand_id
1 'polypeptide(L)'
;MKKKLLGALLLLCSCMAWAGDLKLWYGKPAKDWTEALPVGNSKLGAMVYGGTGREELQLNEETFWAGGPYDNNNPNALYVLPVVRNLIFQDKTREAQRLVDANFFARKDGMSYLTMGSLFLDFPGHDKATDFYRDLDIGNATATTRYKVDGVAYARTVFASFTDSVIVVRLQADKAGALAFTVGYDAPLKHEVSADGDMLSIACEGKDQEGVKAALRVECRVKVVSDGKTTADGKKLRQIGRAHV
;
A
#
# COMPACT_ATOMS: atom_id res chain seq x y z
N MET A 1 -50.49 -20.65 21.31
CA MET A 1 -49.46 -20.88 20.32
C MET A 1 -49.18 -19.64 19.43
N LYS A 2 -50.18 -18.87 18.96
CA LYS A 2 -49.97 -17.70 18.07
C LYS A 2 -49.17 -16.54 18.70
N LYS A 3 -49.25 -16.29 20.00
CA LYS A 3 -48.47 -15.22 20.67
C LYS A 3 -46.98 -15.53 20.82
N LYS A 4 -46.58 -16.82 20.90
CA LYS A 4 -45.16 -17.24 20.97
C LYS A 4 -44.50 -17.19 19.60
N LEU A 5 -45.26 -17.39 18.51
CA LEU A 5 -44.77 -17.27 17.15
C LEU A 5 -44.45 -15.81 16.76
N LEU A 6 -45.28 -14.86 17.26
CA LEU A 6 -45.08 -13.42 17.01
C LEU A 6 -43.84 -12.90 17.72
N GLY A 7 -43.54 -13.40 18.93
CA GLY A 7 -42.32 -13.05 19.66
C GLY A 7 -41.05 -13.59 18.99
N ALA A 8 -41.08 -14.79 18.42
CA ALA A 8 -39.97 -15.36 17.67
C ALA A 8 -39.71 -14.64 16.34
N LEU A 9 -40.76 -14.15 15.69
CA LEU A 9 -40.62 -13.36 14.44
C LEU A 9 -40.06 -11.97 14.71
N LEU A 10 -40.40 -11.33 15.82
CA LEU A 10 -39.81 -10.05 16.25
C LEU A 10 -38.34 -10.19 16.68
N LEU A 11 -37.93 -11.31 17.29
CA LEU A 11 -36.53 -11.57 17.61
C LEU A 11 -35.69 -11.86 16.36
N LEU A 12 -36.26 -12.49 15.33
CA LEU A 12 -35.58 -12.71 14.07
C LEU A 12 -35.39 -11.41 13.25
N CYS A 13 -36.30 -10.47 13.37
CA CYS A 13 -36.17 -9.13 12.72
C CYS A 13 -35.10 -8.23 13.39
N SER A 14 -34.83 -8.42 14.69
CA SER A 14 -33.82 -7.63 15.41
C SER A 14 -32.38 -8.08 15.14
N CYS A 15 -32.16 -9.21 14.46
CA CYS A 15 -30.84 -9.70 14.05
C CYS A 15 -30.42 -9.25 12.65
N MET A 16 -31.22 -8.47 11.94
CA MET A 16 -30.73 -7.66 10.81
C MET A 16 -30.07 -6.42 11.39
N ALA A 17 -28.97 -6.63 12.15
CA ALA A 17 -28.06 -5.57 12.49
C ALA A 17 -27.61 -4.94 11.16
N TRP A 18 -27.80 -3.66 11.01
CA TRP A 18 -27.27 -2.87 9.93
C TRP A 18 -25.76 -3.13 9.88
N ALA A 19 -25.31 -3.92 8.94
CA ALA A 19 -23.95 -3.84 8.48
C ALA A 19 -23.86 -2.47 7.80
N GLY A 20 -23.53 -1.44 8.56
CA GLY A 20 -23.23 -0.14 8.00
C GLY A 20 -22.15 -0.31 6.94
N ASP A 21 -22.15 0.51 5.90
CA ASP A 21 -21.09 0.52 4.90
C ASP A 21 -19.74 0.60 5.61
N LEU A 22 -18.91 -0.45 5.49
CA LEU A 22 -17.58 -0.50 6.06
C LEU A 22 -16.64 0.37 5.22
N LYS A 23 -16.85 1.69 5.27
CA LYS A 23 -16.11 2.68 4.47
C LYS A 23 -15.50 3.77 5.32
N LEU A 24 -14.23 4.06 5.06
CA LEU A 24 -13.59 5.30 5.49
C LEU A 24 -13.65 6.28 4.31
N TRP A 25 -14.23 7.46 4.48
CA TRP A 25 -14.39 8.41 3.38
C TRP A 25 -13.90 9.82 3.74
N TYR A 26 -13.47 10.55 2.71
CA TYR A 26 -12.86 11.87 2.86
C TYR A 26 -13.24 12.78 1.69
N GLY A 27 -13.47 14.08 2.00
CA GLY A 27 -13.78 15.12 1.01
C GLY A 27 -12.56 15.86 0.45
N LYS A 28 -11.33 15.39 0.70
CA LYS A 28 -10.09 15.99 0.22
C LYS A 28 -9.01 14.94 -0.05
N PRO A 29 -8.03 15.20 -0.95
CA PRO A 29 -6.84 14.36 -1.10
C PRO A 29 -6.04 14.25 0.20
N ALA A 30 -5.23 13.19 0.34
CA ALA A 30 -4.23 13.08 1.39
C ALA A 30 -3.10 14.08 1.13
N LYS A 31 -2.61 14.71 2.20
CA LYS A 31 -1.40 15.53 2.18
C LYS A 31 -0.20 14.74 2.69
N ASP A 32 -0.44 13.91 3.70
CA ASP A 32 0.58 13.14 4.39
C ASP A 32 0.30 11.64 4.27
N TRP A 33 1.31 10.83 4.50
CA TRP A 33 1.22 9.38 4.46
C TRP A 33 0.13 8.82 5.38
N THR A 34 -0.06 9.39 6.57
CA THR A 34 -1.06 8.98 7.55
C THR A 34 -2.50 9.26 7.12
N GLU A 35 -2.71 10.12 6.12
CA GLU A 35 -4.02 10.40 5.53
C GLU A 35 -4.29 9.52 4.29
N ALA A 36 -3.26 8.87 3.72
CA ALA A 36 -3.41 8.02 2.54
C ALA A 36 -4.16 6.72 2.87
N LEU A 37 -4.81 6.13 1.87
CA LEU A 37 -5.64 4.93 2.02
C LEU A 37 -4.83 3.68 1.67
N PRO A 38 -4.71 2.70 2.60
CA PRO A 38 -3.95 1.48 2.36
C PRO A 38 -4.72 0.46 1.52
N VAL A 39 -4.04 -0.14 0.55
CA VAL A 39 -4.47 -1.37 -0.12
C VAL A 39 -3.33 -2.37 -0.12
N GLY A 40 -3.63 -3.67 -0.04
CA GLY A 40 -2.59 -4.69 -0.01
C GLY A 40 -3.13 -6.11 -0.15
N ASN A 41 -2.22 -7.05 -0.47
CA ASN A 41 -2.52 -8.48 -0.64
C ASN A 41 -1.57 -9.40 0.16
N SER A 42 -1.02 -8.93 1.25
CA SER A 42 0.04 -9.51 2.10
C SER A 42 1.47 -9.39 1.56
N LYS A 43 1.67 -9.39 0.24
CA LYS A 43 3.00 -9.24 -0.39
C LYS A 43 3.26 -7.82 -0.87
N LEU A 44 2.31 -7.28 -1.62
CA LEU A 44 2.35 -5.95 -2.18
C LEU A 44 1.43 -5.03 -1.40
N GLY A 45 1.85 -3.80 -1.21
CA GLY A 45 1.05 -2.76 -0.59
C GLY A 45 1.20 -1.44 -1.33
N ALA A 46 0.16 -0.61 -1.26
CA ALA A 46 0.20 0.76 -1.71
C ALA A 46 -0.57 1.68 -0.75
N MET A 47 -0.03 2.87 -0.51
CA MET A 47 -0.73 3.98 0.11
C MET A 47 -1.23 4.89 -1.00
N VAL A 48 -2.56 5.05 -1.10
CA VAL A 48 -3.25 5.81 -2.17
C VAL A 48 -3.60 7.20 -1.65
N TYR A 49 -3.04 8.25 -2.24
CA TYR A 49 -3.23 9.63 -1.77
C TYR A 49 -4.52 10.27 -2.29
N GLY A 50 -4.99 9.90 -3.47
CA GLY A 50 -6.21 10.43 -4.07
C GLY A 50 -6.05 11.84 -4.64
N GLY A 51 -4.85 12.26 -5.02
CA GLY A 51 -4.62 13.56 -5.67
C GLY A 51 -5.29 13.66 -7.04
N THR A 52 -5.82 14.81 -7.44
CA THR A 52 -6.56 14.94 -8.71
C THR A 52 -5.64 15.24 -9.89
N GLY A 53 -4.81 16.28 -9.80
CA GLY A 53 -3.82 16.62 -10.81
C GLY A 53 -2.64 15.65 -10.84
N ARG A 54 -2.22 15.18 -9.65
CA ARG A 54 -1.24 14.12 -9.46
C ARG A 54 -1.76 13.11 -8.46
N GLU A 55 -1.91 11.86 -8.87
CA GLU A 55 -2.08 10.72 -7.97
C GLU A 55 -0.72 10.20 -7.56
N GLU A 56 -0.58 9.86 -6.29
CA GLU A 56 0.58 9.17 -5.75
C GLU A 56 0.16 7.84 -5.15
N LEU A 57 0.87 6.78 -5.54
CA LEU A 57 0.80 5.47 -4.91
C LEU A 57 2.19 5.16 -4.34
N GLN A 58 2.35 5.25 -3.03
CA GLN A 58 3.58 4.82 -2.38
C GLN A 58 3.57 3.30 -2.24
N LEU A 59 4.56 2.65 -2.83
CA LEU A 59 4.60 1.21 -3.02
C LEU A 59 5.46 0.52 -1.98
N ASN A 60 5.04 -0.68 -1.58
CA ASN A 60 5.77 -1.55 -0.69
C ASN A 60 5.72 -3.00 -1.16
N GLU A 61 6.78 -3.74 -0.85
CA GLU A 61 6.88 -5.19 -1.02
C GLU A 61 7.44 -5.81 0.27
N GLU A 62 6.85 -6.90 0.75
CA GLU A 62 7.04 -7.44 2.11
C GLU A 62 8.47 -7.85 2.45
N THR A 63 9.27 -8.25 1.45
CA THR A 63 10.63 -8.77 1.64
C THR A 63 11.71 -7.71 1.45
N PHE A 64 11.36 -6.48 1.09
CA PHE A 64 12.34 -5.44 0.78
C PHE A 64 12.86 -4.75 2.05
N TRP A 65 13.98 -5.26 2.57
CA TRP A 65 14.64 -4.79 3.79
C TRP A 65 16.08 -4.33 3.50
N ALA A 66 16.61 -3.47 4.35
CA ALA A 66 18.01 -3.04 4.31
C ALA A 66 18.96 -4.20 4.67
N GLY A 67 20.22 -4.06 4.29
CA GLY A 67 21.26 -5.08 4.56
C GLY A 67 21.03 -6.39 3.81
N GLY A 68 21.41 -7.48 4.43
CA GLY A 68 21.32 -8.84 3.92
C GLY A 68 21.36 -9.85 5.05
N PRO A 69 21.51 -11.15 4.78
CA PRO A 69 21.60 -12.16 5.82
C PRO A 69 22.77 -11.88 6.78
N TYR A 70 22.52 -11.92 8.07
CA TYR A 70 23.54 -11.78 9.12
C TYR A 70 23.13 -12.57 10.36
N ASP A 71 24.13 -12.94 11.20
CA ASP A 71 23.85 -13.55 12.49
C ASP A 71 23.58 -12.48 13.54
N ASN A 72 22.33 -12.40 13.95
CA ASN A 72 21.82 -11.46 14.95
C ASN A 72 21.65 -12.09 16.34
N ASN A 73 22.10 -13.31 16.54
CA ASN A 73 21.99 -13.98 17.84
C ASN A 73 22.95 -13.35 18.86
N ASN A 74 22.48 -13.11 20.06
CA ASN A 74 23.34 -12.79 21.18
C ASN A 74 23.85 -14.09 21.81
N PRO A 75 25.17 -14.38 21.77
CA PRO A 75 25.71 -15.62 22.30
C PRO A 75 25.50 -15.81 23.79
N ASN A 76 25.28 -14.71 24.54
CA ASN A 76 25.01 -14.78 25.98
C ASN A 76 23.61 -15.27 26.33
N ALA A 77 22.64 -15.13 25.40
CA ALA A 77 21.25 -15.47 25.63
C ALA A 77 21.07 -16.93 26.11
N LEU A 78 21.77 -17.85 25.47
CA LEU A 78 21.70 -19.27 25.83
C LEU A 78 22.17 -19.54 27.24
N TYR A 79 23.22 -18.87 27.69
CA TYR A 79 23.83 -19.09 29.03
C TYR A 79 22.94 -18.57 30.16
N VAL A 80 22.23 -17.46 29.95
CA VAL A 80 21.36 -16.87 30.99
C VAL A 80 19.93 -17.37 30.94
N LEU A 81 19.53 -18.07 29.88
CA LEU A 81 18.16 -18.60 29.73
C LEU A 81 17.67 -19.44 30.90
N PRO A 82 18.45 -20.40 31.47
CA PRO A 82 18.01 -21.18 32.65
C PRO A 82 17.75 -20.29 33.87
N VAL A 83 18.55 -19.26 34.09
CA VAL A 83 18.36 -18.31 35.21
C VAL A 83 17.10 -17.49 34.99
N VAL A 84 16.85 -17.00 33.79
CA VAL A 84 15.63 -16.27 33.43
C VAL A 84 14.40 -17.10 33.68
N ARG A 85 14.38 -18.36 33.23
CA ARG A 85 13.28 -19.33 33.50
C ARG A 85 13.02 -19.51 34.97
N ASN A 86 14.09 -19.73 35.76
CA ASN A 86 13.96 -19.93 37.22
C ASN A 86 13.39 -18.69 37.92
N LEU A 87 13.80 -17.48 37.52
CA LEU A 87 13.24 -16.23 38.04
C LEU A 87 11.76 -16.10 37.74
N ILE A 88 11.35 -16.45 36.52
CA ILE A 88 9.93 -16.43 36.12
C ILE A 88 9.11 -17.43 37.01
N PHE A 89 9.61 -18.64 37.22
CA PHE A 89 8.94 -19.61 38.08
C PHE A 89 8.89 -19.20 39.57
N GLN A 90 9.74 -18.25 40.00
CA GLN A 90 9.73 -17.65 41.33
C GLN A 90 8.93 -16.35 41.41
N ASP A 91 8.15 -16.00 40.37
CA ASP A 91 7.43 -14.72 40.24
C ASP A 91 8.31 -13.46 40.27
N LYS A 92 9.63 -13.62 40.09
CA LYS A 92 10.62 -12.54 40.02
C LYS A 92 10.72 -11.94 38.59
N THR A 93 9.59 -11.54 38.03
CA THR A 93 9.50 -11.10 36.62
C THR A 93 10.36 -9.87 36.31
N ARG A 94 10.49 -8.92 37.25
CA ARG A 94 11.35 -7.74 37.05
C ARG A 94 12.83 -8.07 36.94
N GLU A 95 13.30 -9.07 37.70
CA GLU A 95 14.70 -9.52 37.65
C GLU A 95 14.94 -10.31 36.38
N ALA A 96 13.99 -11.17 35.98
CA ALA A 96 14.02 -11.87 34.71
C ALA A 96 14.09 -10.88 33.54
N GLN A 97 13.27 -9.83 33.54
CA GLN A 97 13.28 -8.80 32.48
C GLN A 97 14.64 -8.12 32.38
N ARG A 98 15.25 -7.72 33.49
CA ARG A 98 16.60 -7.09 33.47
C ARG A 98 17.65 -7.99 32.83
N LEU A 99 17.60 -9.29 33.10
CA LEU A 99 18.53 -10.24 32.49
C LEU A 99 18.26 -10.42 31.00
N VAL A 100 16.99 -10.43 30.60
CA VAL A 100 16.61 -10.47 29.19
C VAL A 100 17.12 -9.22 28.48
N ASP A 101 16.86 -8.04 29.00
CA ASP A 101 17.28 -6.75 28.42
C ASP A 101 18.81 -6.68 28.25
N ALA A 102 19.56 -7.23 29.20
CA ALA A 102 21.03 -7.18 29.17
C ALA A 102 21.66 -8.25 28.25
N ASN A 103 20.98 -9.37 27.96
CA ASN A 103 21.63 -10.54 27.37
C ASN A 103 20.93 -11.13 26.15
N PHE A 104 19.69 -10.76 25.86
CA PHE A 104 18.91 -11.36 24.77
C PHE A 104 18.84 -10.49 23.53
N PHE A 105 19.02 -9.16 23.69
CA PHE A 105 19.01 -8.28 22.54
C PHE A 105 20.19 -8.54 21.62
N ALA A 106 19.91 -8.48 20.36
CA ALA A 106 20.91 -8.60 19.30
C ALA A 106 22.01 -7.54 19.43
N ARG A 107 23.18 -7.84 18.86
CA ARG A 107 24.30 -6.90 18.82
C ARG A 107 24.06 -5.74 17.86
N LYS A 108 23.13 -5.91 16.94
CA LYS A 108 22.70 -4.89 15.97
C LYS A 108 21.20 -4.73 16.08
N ASP A 109 20.73 -3.53 15.84
CA ASP A 109 19.32 -3.28 15.67
C ASP A 109 18.79 -4.06 14.45
N GLY A 110 17.48 -4.30 14.40
CA GLY A 110 16.86 -4.92 13.23
C GLY A 110 17.09 -4.09 11.97
N MET A 111 17.19 -4.76 10.82
CA MET A 111 17.30 -4.07 9.54
C MET A 111 16.00 -3.30 9.24
N SER A 112 16.13 -2.11 8.65
CA SER A 112 14.99 -1.27 8.31
C SER A 112 14.19 -1.84 7.16
N TYR A 113 12.87 -1.79 7.27
CA TYR A 113 11.97 -2.00 6.14
C TYR A 113 12.13 -0.86 5.13
N LEU A 114 12.18 -1.18 3.85
CA LEU A 114 12.42 -0.22 2.78
C LEU A 114 11.14 0.02 1.98
N THR A 115 10.93 1.28 1.60
CA THR A 115 9.90 1.61 0.62
C THR A 115 10.39 1.30 -0.79
N MET A 116 9.49 0.89 -1.66
CA MET A 116 9.75 0.79 -3.10
C MET A 116 9.64 2.14 -3.81
N GLY A 117 9.39 3.25 -3.09
CA GLY A 117 9.16 4.56 -3.68
C GLY A 117 7.71 4.78 -4.11
N SER A 118 7.49 5.78 -4.95
CA SER A 118 6.16 6.22 -5.36
C SER A 118 5.97 6.16 -6.87
N LEU A 119 4.84 5.59 -7.28
CA LEU A 119 4.31 5.69 -8.63
C LEU A 119 3.42 6.94 -8.72
N PHE A 120 3.66 7.76 -9.72
CA PHE A 120 2.89 8.98 -9.98
C PHE A 120 2.08 8.85 -11.26
N LEU A 121 0.82 9.26 -11.20
CA LEU A 121 0.00 9.47 -12.37
C LEU A 121 -0.35 10.95 -12.45
N ASP A 122 0.23 11.64 -13.43
CA ASP A 122 0.00 13.07 -13.66
C ASP A 122 -1.14 13.28 -14.67
N PHE A 123 -2.16 14.02 -14.26
CA PHE A 123 -3.35 14.37 -15.08
C PHE A 123 -3.37 15.88 -15.36
N PRO A 124 -2.88 16.33 -16.52
CA PRO A 124 -2.84 17.75 -16.85
C PRO A 124 -4.21 18.40 -16.79
N GLY A 125 -4.32 19.53 -16.08
CA GLY A 125 -5.56 20.30 -15.96
C GLY A 125 -6.54 19.83 -14.88
N HIS A 126 -6.26 18.71 -14.17
CA HIS A 126 -7.14 18.20 -13.12
C HIS A 126 -6.96 18.87 -11.75
N ASP A 127 -6.08 19.87 -11.63
CA ASP A 127 -5.94 20.68 -10.41
C ASP A 127 -7.20 21.50 -10.07
N LYS A 128 -8.07 21.74 -11.06
CA LYS A 128 -9.34 22.45 -10.92
C LYS A 128 -10.54 21.53 -10.61
N ALA A 129 -10.26 20.35 -10.08
CA ALA A 129 -11.30 19.37 -9.79
C ALA A 129 -12.35 19.90 -8.79
N THR A 130 -13.60 19.55 -9.04
CA THR A 130 -14.77 19.77 -8.16
C THR A 130 -15.41 18.45 -7.80
N ASP A 131 -16.39 18.45 -6.87
CA ASP A 131 -17.16 17.28 -6.45
C ASP A 131 -16.24 16.12 -5.99
N PHE A 132 -15.18 16.47 -5.25
CA PHE A 132 -14.18 15.52 -4.82
C PHE A 132 -14.71 14.60 -3.72
N TYR A 133 -14.43 13.30 -3.89
CA TYR A 133 -14.72 12.25 -2.92
C TYR A 133 -13.68 11.13 -3.03
N ARG A 134 -13.20 10.62 -1.91
CA ARG A 134 -12.41 9.38 -1.87
C ARG A 134 -12.84 8.50 -0.71
N ASP A 135 -12.73 7.19 -0.89
CA ASP A 135 -13.04 6.21 0.15
C ASP A 135 -12.10 5.00 0.13
N LEU A 136 -12.04 4.33 1.27
CA LEU A 136 -11.57 2.96 1.40
C LEU A 136 -12.77 2.09 1.77
N ASP A 137 -13.19 1.24 0.86
CA ASP A 137 -14.18 0.20 1.11
C ASP A 137 -13.47 -1.01 1.75
N ILE A 138 -13.64 -1.16 3.06
CA ILE A 138 -12.98 -2.23 3.84
C ILE A 138 -13.56 -3.60 3.47
N GLY A 139 -14.84 -3.66 3.11
CA GLY A 139 -15.52 -4.89 2.72
C GLY A 139 -14.99 -5.48 1.42
N ASN A 140 -14.61 -4.61 0.47
CA ASN A 140 -14.08 -5.00 -0.85
C ASN A 140 -12.58 -4.78 -1.01
N ALA A 141 -11.91 -4.22 0.01
CA ALA A 141 -10.48 -3.88 0.00
C ALA A 141 -10.09 -2.98 -1.20
N THR A 142 -10.92 -1.95 -1.50
CA THR A 142 -10.71 -1.03 -2.62
C THR A 142 -10.62 0.42 -2.15
N ALA A 143 -9.64 1.15 -2.67
CA ALA A 143 -9.56 2.61 -2.53
C ALA A 143 -10.10 3.28 -3.79
N THR A 144 -11.08 4.18 -3.64
CA THR A 144 -11.71 4.88 -4.77
C THR A 144 -11.56 6.39 -4.62
N THR A 145 -11.25 7.07 -5.72
CA THR A 145 -11.26 8.55 -5.82
C THR A 145 -12.17 8.97 -6.97
N ARG A 146 -13.08 9.90 -6.71
CA ARG A 146 -14.03 10.46 -7.70
C ARG A 146 -13.98 11.97 -7.66
N TYR A 147 -14.08 12.59 -8.83
CA TYR A 147 -14.10 14.05 -8.97
C TYR A 147 -14.60 14.45 -10.35
N LYS A 148 -14.82 15.75 -10.57
CA LYS A 148 -15.16 16.30 -11.88
C LYS A 148 -14.16 17.37 -12.31
N VAL A 149 -13.90 17.44 -13.61
CA VAL A 149 -13.15 18.51 -14.26
C VAL A 149 -13.88 18.90 -15.54
N ASP A 150 -14.19 20.19 -15.71
CA ASP A 150 -14.91 20.73 -16.87
C ASP A 150 -16.18 19.94 -17.24
N GLY A 151 -16.92 19.51 -16.22
CA GLY A 151 -18.16 18.75 -16.36
C GLY A 151 -17.99 17.25 -16.64
N VAL A 152 -16.76 16.76 -16.85
CA VAL A 152 -16.46 15.33 -17.01
C VAL A 152 -16.22 14.69 -15.65
N ALA A 153 -16.88 13.56 -15.39
CA ALA A 153 -16.68 12.79 -14.16
C ALA A 153 -15.56 11.76 -14.35
N TYR A 154 -14.65 11.73 -13.38
CA TYR A 154 -13.53 10.79 -13.32
C TYR A 154 -13.64 9.90 -12.08
N ALA A 155 -13.26 8.64 -12.24
CA ALA A 155 -13.13 7.69 -11.17
C ALA A 155 -11.81 6.92 -11.27
N ARG A 156 -11.15 6.74 -10.14
CA ARG A 156 -9.99 5.86 -9.97
C ARG A 156 -10.31 4.86 -8.88
N THR A 157 -10.06 3.58 -9.16
CA THR A 157 -10.20 2.51 -8.17
C THR A 157 -8.89 1.74 -8.10
N VAL A 158 -8.35 1.60 -6.91
CA VAL A 158 -7.10 0.90 -6.64
C VAL A 158 -7.38 -0.29 -5.72
N PHE A 159 -6.86 -1.44 -6.08
CA PHE A 159 -6.90 -2.64 -5.25
C PHE A 159 -5.68 -3.53 -5.50
N ALA A 160 -5.39 -4.41 -4.56
CA ALA A 160 -4.33 -5.40 -4.71
C ALA A 160 -4.96 -6.78 -4.87
N SER A 161 -4.74 -7.43 -6.03
CA SER A 161 -5.19 -8.80 -6.28
C SER A 161 -4.30 -9.78 -5.52
N PHE A 162 -4.92 -10.63 -4.71
CA PHE A 162 -4.21 -11.70 -4.01
C PHE A 162 -3.84 -12.84 -4.97
N THR A 163 -4.75 -13.20 -5.86
CA THR A 163 -4.57 -14.32 -6.80
C THR A 163 -3.51 -14.04 -7.85
N ASP A 164 -3.51 -12.81 -8.40
CA ASP A 164 -2.61 -12.44 -9.50
C ASP A 164 -1.31 -11.80 -9.00
N SER A 165 -1.22 -11.48 -7.69
CA SER A 165 -0.07 -10.81 -7.06
C SER A 165 0.28 -9.48 -7.76
N VAL A 166 -0.72 -8.65 -8.05
CA VAL A 166 -0.56 -7.34 -8.68
C VAL A 166 -1.38 -6.27 -7.95
N ILE A 167 -0.96 -5.01 -8.07
CA ILE A 167 -1.77 -3.85 -7.74
C ILE A 167 -2.41 -3.35 -9.03
N VAL A 168 -3.72 -3.18 -9.02
CA VAL A 168 -4.51 -2.71 -10.17
C VAL A 168 -4.96 -1.28 -9.91
N VAL A 169 -4.74 -0.40 -10.89
CA VAL A 169 -5.26 0.97 -10.90
C VAL A 169 -6.21 1.09 -12.09
N ARG A 170 -7.49 1.13 -11.82
CA ARG A 170 -8.53 1.31 -12.84
C ARG A 170 -8.88 2.78 -12.95
N LEU A 171 -8.78 3.33 -14.15
CA LEU A 171 -9.10 4.72 -14.49
C LEU A 171 -10.33 4.78 -15.39
N GLN A 172 -11.27 5.67 -15.08
CA GLN A 172 -12.51 5.84 -15.85
C GLN A 172 -12.86 7.32 -16.01
N ALA A 173 -13.44 7.66 -17.16
CA ALA A 173 -14.09 8.94 -17.40
C ALA A 173 -15.45 8.68 -18.05
N ASP A 174 -16.47 9.49 -17.75
CA ASP A 174 -17.79 9.39 -18.36
C ASP A 174 -17.88 9.96 -19.77
N LYS A 175 -16.77 10.56 -20.26
CA LYS A 175 -16.62 11.07 -21.62
C LYS A 175 -15.48 10.36 -22.35
N ALA A 176 -15.78 9.79 -23.50
CA ALA A 176 -14.78 9.15 -24.36
C ALA A 176 -13.65 10.12 -24.75
N GLY A 177 -12.41 9.66 -24.69
CA GLY A 177 -11.22 10.44 -25.05
C GLY A 177 -10.76 11.43 -23.98
N ALA A 178 -11.43 11.51 -22.83
CA ALA A 178 -11.09 12.47 -21.78
C ALA A 178 -9.92 12.01 -20.88
N LEU A 179 -9.54 10.72 -20.89
CA LEU A 179 -8.39 10.24 -20.12
C LEU A 179 -7.09 10.49 -20.88
N ALA A 180 -6.27 11.37 -20.32
CA ALA A 180 -4.89 11.58 -20.75
C ALA A 180 -4.02 11.76 -19.50
N PHE A 181 -2.95 10.98 -19.39
CA PHE A 181 -2.08 11.00 -18.21
C PHE A 181 -0.67 10.55 -18.55
N THR A 182 0.26 10.84 -17.65
CA THR A 182 1.59 10.26 -17.68
C THR A 182 1.82 9.42 -16.44
N VAL A 183 2.57 8.33 -16.59
CA VAL A 183 3.01 7.48 -15.48
C VAL A 183 4.50 7.70 -15.29
N GLY A 184 4.89 8.06 -14.07
CA GLY A 184 6.27 8.26 -13.66
C GLY A 184 6.55 7.59 -12.32
N TYR A 185 7.81 7.58 -11.94
CA TYR A 185 8.25 6.96 -10.70
C TYR A 185 9.42 7.74 -10.08
N ASP A 186 9.49 7.73 -8.74
CA ASP A 186 10.63 8.22 -7.99
C ASP A 186 10.76 7.44 -6.65
N ALA A 187 11.98 7.35 -6.14
CA ALA A 187 12.27 6.68 -4.88
C ALA A 187 13.45 7.34 -4.16
N PRO A 188 13.48 7.29 -2.81
CA PRO A 188 14.62 7.76 -2.03
C PRO A 188 15.86 6.85 -2.15
N LEU A 189 15.69 5.64 -2.64
CA LEU A 189 16.76 4.67 -2.86
C LEU A 189 17.34 4.81 -4.26
N LYS A 190 18.55 4.28 -4.46
CA LYS A 190 19.15 4.18 -5.79
C LYS A 190 18.25 3.34 -6.69
N HIS A 191 17.85 3.90 -7.82
CA HIS A 191 16.95 3.25 -8.75
C HIS A 191 17.24 3.60 -10.20
N GLU A 192 16.78 2.73 -11.08
CA GLU A 192 16.79 2.91 -12.53
C GLU A 192 15.38 2.74 -13.06
N VAL A 193 14.99 3.61 -14.00
CA VAL A 193 13.69 3.57 -14.67
C VAL A 193 13.92 3.51 -16.16
N SER A 194 13.24 2.59 -16.82
CA SER A 194 13.18 2.48 -18.29
C SER A 194 11.74 2.34 -18.74
N ALA A 195 11.41 2.91 -19.90
CA ALA A 195 10.09 2.82 -20.51
C ALA A 195 10.23 2.25 -21.93
N ASP A 196 9.40 1.26 -22.25
CA ASP A 196 9.32 0.65 -23.58
C ASP A 196 7.87 0.31 -23.91
N GLY A 197 7.37 0.84 -25.03
CA GLY A 197 5.97 0.65 -25.45
C GLY A 197 4.97 1.10 -24.38
N ASP A 198 4.28 0.15 -23.78
CA ASP A 198 3.28 0.33 -22.72
C ASP A 198 3.77 -0.07 -21.31
N MET A 199 5.08 -0.38 -21.21
CA MET A 199 5.71 -0.91 -19.99
C MET A 199 6.70 0.08 -19.38
N LEU A 200 6.59 0.32 -18.06
CA LEU A 200 7.60 0.99 -17.26
C LEU A 200 8.27 -0.07 -16.37
N SER A 201 9.58 -0.19 -16.47
CA SER A 201 10.38 -1.09 -15.64
C SER A 201 11.23 -0.26 -14.67
N ILE A 202 11.19 -0.63 -13.41
CA ILE A 202 11.82 0.07 -12.30
C ILE A 202 12.67 -0.95 -11.55
N ALA A 203 13.93 -0.65 -11.32
CA ALA A 203 14.81 -1.46 -10.50
C ALA A 203 15.34 -0.62 -9.34
N CYS A 204 15.07 -1.05 -8.11
CA CYS A 204 15.56 -0.39 -6.89
C CYS A 204 16.60 -1.28 -6.20
N GLU A 205 17.66 -0.67 -5.71
CA GLU A 205 18.69 -1.32 -4.90
C GLU A 205 18.41 -1.07 -3.43
N GLY A 206 18.58 -2.10 -2.59
CA GLY A 206 18.58 -1.96 -1.14
C GLY A 206 19.72 -1.06 -0.65
N LYS A 207 19.75 -0.79 0.64
CA LYS A 207 20.82 0.00 1.26
C LYS A 207 21.60 -0.80 2.30
N ASP A 208 22.88 -0.50 2.46
CA ASP A 208 23.70 -0.97 3.57
C ASP A 208 23.16 -0.45 4.89
N GLN A 209 23.23 -1.26 5.93
CA GLN A 209 22.86 -0.83 7.29
C GLN A 209 23.73 -1.55 8.32
N GLU A 210 24.25 -0.81 9.32
CA GLU A 210 25.07 -1.30 10.45
C GLU A 210 26.22 -2.23 10.04
N GLY A 211 26.86 -1.91 8.91
CA GLY A 211 27.97 -2.69 8.35
C GLY A 211 27.55 -3.98 7.64
N VAL A 212 26.26 -4.24 7.51
CA VAL A 212 25.71 -5.31 6.68
C VAL A 212 25.42 -4.75 5.29
N LYS A 213 26.02 -5.38 4.28
CA LYS A 213 25.85 -4.97 2.89
C LYS A 213 24.46 -5.29 2.37
N ALA A 214 23.93 -4.40 1.54
CA ALA A 214 22.67 -4.62 0.84
C ALA A 214 22.78 -5.87 -0.04
N ALA A 215 21.83 -6.79 0.11
CA ALA A 215 21.75 -8.02 -0.69
C ALA A 215 20.51 -8.05 -1.59
N LEU A 216 19.54 -7.16 -1.34
CA LEU A 216 18.26 -7.17 -2.05
C LEU A 216 18.26 -6.14 -3.18
N ARG A 217 17.70 -6.56 -4.29
CA ARG A 217 17.31 -5.73 -5.43
C ARG A 217 15.89 -6.11 -5.78
N VAL A 218 15.03 -5.12 -5.98
CA VAL A 218 13.62 -5.32 -6.32
C VAL A 218 13.36 -4.72 -7.69
N GLU A 219 12.54 -5.42 -8.49
CA GLU A 219 12.07 -4.95 -9.78
C GLU A 219 10.55 -4.78 -9.75
N CYS A 220 10.05 -3.61 -10.16
CA CYS A 220 8.65 -3.33 -10.35
C CYS A 220 8.37 -3.09 -11.84
N ARG A 221 7.29 -3.67 -12.34
CA ARG A 221 6.83 -3.47 -13.71
C ARG A 221 5.43 -2.87 -13.69
N VAL A 222 5.27 -1.75 -14.39
CA VAL A 222 3.98 -1.09 -14.52
C VAL A 222 3.56 -1.16 -15.98
N LYS A 223 2.43 -1.80 -16.23
CA LYS A 223 1.86 -1.92 -17.58
C LYS A 223 0.61 -1.06 -17.70
N VAL A 224 0.55 -0.23 -18.73
CA VAL A 224 -0.65 0.54 -19.08
C VAL A 224 -1.43 -0.22 -20.13
N VAL A 225 -2.65 -0.63 -19.78
CA VAL A 225 -3.60 -1.28 -20.70
C VAL A 225 -4.70 -0.30 -21.00
N SER A 226 -4.86 0.11 -22.25
CA SER A 226 -5.90 1.05 -22.68
C SER A 226 -6.27 0.84 -24.15
N ASP A 227 -7.44 1.30 -24.56
CA ASP A 227 -7.89 1.40 -25.94
C ASP A 227 -7.32 2.64 -26.68
N GLY A 228 -6.62 3.50 -25.95
CA GLY A 228 -5.88 4.65 -26.46
C GLY A 228 -4.45 4.31 -26.88
N LYS A 229 -3.69 5.36 -27.19
CA LYS A 229 -2.27 5.21 -27.54
C LYS A 229 -1.39 5.43 -26.30
N THR A 230 -0.65 4.41 -25.92
CA THR A 230 0.40 4.51 -24.90
C THR A 230 1.77 4.56 -25.60
N THR A 231 2.65 5.44 -25.16
CA THR A 231 4.01 5.58 -25.70
C THR A 231 5.00 5.81 -24.57
N ALA A 232 6.21 5.28 -24.74
CA ALA A 232 7.34 5.64 -23.91
C ALA A 232 7.80 7.08 -24.21
N ASP A 233 8.07 7.85 -23.16
CA ASP A 233 8.57 9.23 -23.22
C ASP A 233 9.68 9.40 -22.17
N GLY A 234 10.91 9.12 -22.57
CA GLY A 234 12.06 9.07 -21.68
C GLY A 234 11.90 7.98 -20.63
N LYS A 235 11.81 8.38 -19.35
CA LYS A 235 11.59 7.48 -18.19
C LYS A 235 10.13 7.46 -17.73
N LYS A 236 9.18 7.78 -18.60
CA LYS A 236 7.74 7.85 -18.32
C LYS A 236 6.95 7.14 -19.40
N LEU A 237 5.72 6.76 -19.07
CA LEU A 237 4.73 6.37 -20.06
C LEU A 237 3.74 7.52 -20.23
N ARG A 238 3.37 7.79 -21.47
CA ARG A 238 2.34 8.77 -21.81
C ARG A 238 1.18 8.08 -22.49
N GLN A 239 0.00 8.22 -21.92
CA GLN A 239 -1.25 7.75 -22.48
C GLN A 239 -2.06 8.94 -23.01
N ILE A 240 -2.57 8.84 -24.23
CA ILE A 240 -3.34 9.88 -24.90
C ILE A 240 -4.56 9.25 -25.58
N GLY A 241 -5.73 9.82 -25.32
CA GLY A 241 -6.98 9.58 -26.05
C GLY A 241 -7.66 8.24 -25.77
N ARG A 242 -8.91 8.12 -26.20
CA ARG A 242 -9.88 7.02 -26.10
C ARG A 242 -9.64 5.99 -24.99
N ALA A 243 -9.79 6.35 -23.73
CA ALA A 243 -9.82 5.38 -22.67
C ALA A 243 -11.27 5.16 -22.24
N HIS A 244 -11.86 4.08 -22.69
CA HIS A 244 -12.85 3.32 -21.94
C HIS A 244 -12.09 2.15 -21.31
N VAL A 245 -11.84 2.22 -20.04
CA VAL A 245 -11.30 1.08 -19.30
C VAL A 245 -12.28 0.67 -18.23
#